data_950207ac2bbdf24c5e16b8f8fa4f1b54
#
_entry.id   950207ac2bbdf24c5e16b8f8fa4f1b54
#
_cell.length_a   1.000
_cell.length_b   1.000
_cell.length_c   1.000
_cell.angle_alpha   90.00
_cell.angle_beta   90.00
_cell.angle_gamma   90.00
#
_symmetry.space_group_name_H-M   'P 1'
#
loop_
_entity.id
_entity.type
_entity.pdbx_description
1 polymer ?
#
loop_
_entity_poly.entity_id
_entity_poly.type
_entity_poly.pdbx_seq_one_letter_code
_entity_poly.pdbx_strand_id
1 'polypeptide(L)'
;MLNFTPVTAEAMTLLRPYYETCTYRLCEYSAGVKYMWRDHLHSEYAVTDGCLIIRNRLDGVTQFDYPIPGPGGDVEAALATVEDDCRQRGVRPIFSVVPESEAGKLALRWPRVTITNERVWKDYLYHAEDLARFAGRRYSGQRNHINKFNKEHPGAEFIPLTVEDSALLETFWADYGAEFQKQSPGAKRELALAQEMFTHLDTGIFRAGGILWQGRLLAVALAEKCGDTLVCHVEKALYSHAGVYPAMVQLFAGYYGGDCRWINREDDGRDRGLRTSKLQYLPAELGGKMRFEVGCELDALRHIPELTTERLTLSPFTDADKASYNALCLDDQRNRWWGYDYRTDLKGPLTEDYFLDVTRQDFENRIAINFAVRLEGQCIGEVVLYNGDWRGSMEQGCRIAPEYAGHGYGTEAFAAVADWALYQLGLTRVVAKCYRENTPSFKMLSSCMRHTRDDETFQYFEKLV
;
A
#
# COMPACT_ATOMS: atom_id res chain seq x y z
N MET A 1 14.16 1.50 10.09
CA MET A 1 13.25 2.04 9.05
C MET A 1 13.73 1.62 7.66
N LEU A 2 12.80 1.22 6.79
CA LEU A 2 13.09 0.91 5.40
C LEU A 2 13.41 2.18 4.61
N ASN A 3 14.43 2.11 3.76
CA ASN A 3 14.77 3.20 2.83
C ASN A 3 14.07 2.94 1.49
N PHE A 4 13.05 3.73 1.20
CA PHE A 4 12.31 3.65 -0.05
C PHE A 4 12.87 4.58 -1.11
N THR A 5 12.93 4.08 -2.35
CA THR A 5 13.37 4.81 -3.53
C THR A 5 12.18 4.95 -4.49
N PRO A 6 11.94 6.12 -5.09
CA PRO A 6 10.89 6.29 -6.09
C PRO A 6 11.03 5.34 -7.28
N VAL A 7 9.89 4.86 -7.80
CA VAL A 7 9.88 4.08 -9.03
C VAL A 7 10.09 5.03 -10.22
N THR A 8 11.20 4.83 -10.95
CA THR A 8 11.57 5.58 -12.17
C THR A 8 11.66 4.62 -13.37
N ALA A 9 11.95 5.14 -14.55
CA ALA A 9 12.19 4.30 -15.73
C ALA A 9 13.37 3.35 -15.51
N GLU A 10 14.45 3.83 -14.90
CA GLU A 10 15.64 3.03 -14.58
C GLU A 10 15.32 1.93 -13.56
N ALA A 11 14.41 2.24 -12.61
CA ALA A 11 13.99 1.26 -11.61
C ALA A 11 13.31 0.04 -12.23
N MET A 12 12.61 0.15 -13.37
CA MET A 12 11.99 -0.99 -14.03
C MET A 12 12.99 -2.13 -14.29
N THR A 13 14.20 -1.81 -14.73
CA THR A 13 15.26 -2.82 -14.98
C THR A 13 15.72 -3.49 -13.68
N LEU A 14 15.77 -2.74 -12.57
CA LEU A 14 16.13 -3.27 -11.25
C LEU A 14 15.03 -4.14 -10.65
N LEU A 15 13.77 -3.82 -10.92
CA LEU A 15 12.60 -4.55 -10.40
C LEU A 15 12.29 -5.81 -11.22
N ARG A 16 12.64 -5.83 -12.50
CA ARG A 16 12.35 -6.91 -13.44
C ARG A 16 12.68 -8.32 -12.92
N PRO A 17 13.85 -8.62 -12.29
CA PRO A 17 14.16 -9.96 -11.83
C PRO A 17 13.14 -10.53 -10.82
N TYR A 18 12.49 -9.69 -10.01
CA TYR A 18 11.45 -10.10 -9.07
C TYR A 18 10.16 -10.46 -9.81
N TYR A 19 9.80 -9.69 -10.83
CA TYR A 19 8.58 -9.92 -11.60
C TYR A 19 8.72 -11.09 -12.58
N GLU A 20 9.89 -11.32 -13.15
CA GLU A 20 10.14 -12.47 -14.05
C GLU A 20 9.93 -13.83 -13.36
N THR A 21 10.12 -13.89 -12.05
CA THR A 21 9.91 -15.11 -11.24
C THR A 21 8.58 -15.11 -10.49
N CYS A 22 7.81 -14.02 -10.55
CA CYS A 22 6.56 -13.85 -9.84
C CYS A 22 5.46 -14.76 -10.38
N THR A 23 4.72 -15.44 -9.50
CA THR A 23 3.65 -16.38 -9.86
C THR A 23 2.25 -15.86 -9.55
N TYR A 24 2.13 -14.61 -9.08
CA TYR A 24 0.85 -14.06 -8.60
C TYR A 24 -0.15 -13.72 -9.71
N ARG A 25 0.29 -13.58 -10.95
CA ARG A 25 -0.53 -13.34 -12.16
C ARG A 25 -1.37 -12.07 -12.16
N LEU A 26 -1.17 -11.17 -11.22
CA LEU A 26 -1.89 -9.91 -11.12
C LEU A 26 -1.10 -8.80 -11.81
N CYS A 27 -1.78 -7.85 -12.44
CA CYS A 27 -1.13 -6.80 -13.22
C CYS A 27 -0.25 -5.89 -12.38
N GLU A 28 -0.58 -5.67 -11.10
CA GLU A 28 0.27 -4.89 -10.19
C GLU A 28 1.62 -5.54 -9.90
N TYR A 29 1.77 -6.84 -10.19
CA TYR A 29 3.03 -7.56 -10.07
C TYR A 29 3.79 -7.57 -11.39
N SER A 30 3.97 -6.36 -11.94
CA SER A 30 4.74 -6.08 -13.16
C SER A 30 5.46 -4.75 -13.05
N ALA A 31 6.64 -4.62 -13.65
CA ALA A 31 7.41 -3.37 -13.66
C ALA A 31 6.67 -2.28 -14.44
N GLY A 32 6.01 -2.67 -15.52
CA GLY A 32 5.23 -1.78 -16.37
C GLY A 32 4.10 -1.08 -15.63
N VAL A 33 3.26 -1.81 -14.87
CA VAL A 33 2.18 -1.19 -14.08
C VAL A 33 2.73 -0.28 -12.99
N LYS A 34 3.81 -0.68 -12.30
CA LYS A 34 4.43 0.17 -11.27
C LYS A 34 4.93 1.48 -11.84
N TYR A 35 5.58 1.43 -13.00
CA TYR A 35 6.05 2.62 -13.69
C TYR A 35 4.89 3.46 -14.23
N MET A 36 3.93 2.85 -14.92
CA MET A 36 2.80 3.55 -15.55
C MET A 36 2.01 4.38 -14.54
N TRP A 37 1.76 3.87 -13.34
CA TRP A 37 0.97 4.54 -12.33
C TRP A 37 1.77 5.21 -11.21
N ARG A 38 3.11 5.28 -11.34
CA ARG A 38 4.04 5.77 -10.30
C ARG A 38 3.66 7.12 -9.71
N ASP A 39 3.30 8.08 -10.55
CA ASP A 39 2.98 9.45 -10.12
C ASP A 39 1.62 9.53 -9.42
N HIS A 40 0.67 8.68 -9.84
CA HIS A 40 -0.66 8.63 -9.23
C HIS A 40 -0.65 7.96 -7.86
N LEU A 41 0.14 6.91 -7.73
CA LEU A 41 0.26 6.11 -6.51
C LEU A 41 1.45 6.55 -5.66
N HIS A 42 2.25 7.50 -6.12
CA HIS A 42 3.55 7.84 -5.49
C HIS A 42 4.34 6.59 -5.13
N SER A 43 4.53 5.72 -6.14
CA SER A 43 5.10 4.39 -5.94
C SER A 43 6.59 4.47 -5.64
N GLU A 44 6.98 3.77 -4.59
CA GLU A 44 8.37 3.63 -4.13
C GLU A 44 8.67 2.16 -3.86
N TYR A 45 9.93 1.79 -3.91
CA TYR A 45 10.37 0.42 -3.63
C TYR A 45 11.50 0.37 -2.61
N ALA A 46 11.60 -0.75 -1.93
CA ALA A 46 12.73 -1.15 -1.11
C ALA A 46 12.97 -2.64 -1.26
N VAL A 47 14.15 -3.12 -0.89
CA VAL A 47 14.46 -4.55 -0.82
C VAL A 47 14.88 -4.87 0.61
N THR A 48 14.24 -5.86 1.19
CA THR A 48 14.57 -6.39 2.51
C THR A 48 14.31 -7.89 2.56
N ASP A 49 15.12 -8.62 3.32
CA ASP A 49 14.98 -10.07 3.51
C ASP A 49 14.89 -10.87 2.19
N GLY A 50 15.57 -10.36 1.15
CA GLY A 50 15.53 -10.92 -0.21
C GLY A 50 14.21 -10.69 -0.95
N CYS A 51 13.29 -9.88 -0.43
CA CYS A 51 12.00 -9.56 -1.03
C CYS A 51 11.96 -8.11 -1.53
N LEU A 52 11.28 -7.90 -2.65
CA LEU A 52 10.88 -6.57 -3.12
C LEU A 52 9.63 -6.13 -2.37
N ILE A 53 9.68 -4.93 -1.81
CA ILE A 53 8.57 -4.24 -1.15
C ILE A 53 8.20 -3.03 -1.98
N ILE A 54 6.95 -2.95 -2.39
CA ILE A 54 6.38 -1.76 -3.02
C ILE A 54 5.53 -1.02 -2.00
N ARG A 55 5.82 0.27 -1.85
CA ARG A 55 5.03 1.20 -1.06
C ARG A 55 4.34 2.19 -1.98
N ASN A 56 3.05 2.35 -1.81
CA ASN A 56 2.23 3.32 -2.53
C ASN A 56 1.65 4.34 -1.55
N ARG A 57 1.35 5.54 -2.02
CA ARG A 57 0.61 6.53 -1.26
C ARG A 57 -0.54 7.06 -2.12
N LEU A 58 -1.76 6.75 -1.73
CA LEU A 58 -2.98 7.18 -2.41
C LEU A 58 -3.83 7.99 -1.43
N ASP A 59 -4.22 9.21 -1.81
CA ASP A 59 -5.02 10.13 -0.97
C ASP A 59 -4.44 10.33 0.45
N GLY A 60 -3.10 10.38 0.55
CA GLY A 60 -2.39 10.52 1.82
C GLY A 60 -2.22 9.21 2.61
N VAL A 61 -2.87 8.13 2.21
CA VAL A 61 -2.80 6.82 2.88
C VAL A 61 -1.62 6.01 2.36
N THR A 62 -0.72 5.63 3.26
CA THR A 62 0.39 4.71 2.96
C THR A 62 -0.13 3.28 2.90
N GLN A 63 0.23 2.55 1.85
CA GLN A 63 -0.15 1.17 1.64
C GLN A 63 0.95 0.41 0.90
N PHE A 64 0.95 -0.91 1.04
CA PHE A 64 1.97 -1.79 0.49
C PHE A 64 1.33 -2.82 -0.44
N ASP A 65 2.10 -3.31 -1.41
CA ASP A 65 1.77 -4.56 -2.06
C ASP A 65 2.27 -5.73 -1.20
N TYR A 66 1.72 -6.91 -1.37
CA TYR A 66 2.26 -8.11 -0.73
C TYR A 66 3.70 -8.36 -1.23
N PRO A 67 4.67 -8.69 -0.36
CA PRO A 67 6.07 -8.81 -0.73
C PRO A 67 6.31 -9.80 -1.87
N ILE A 68 7.25 -9.49 -2.75
CA ILE A 68 7.63 -10.34 -3.87
C ILE A 68 9.00 -10.97 -3.58
N PRO A 69 9.07 -12.28 -3.32
CA PRO A 69 10.34 -12.90 -3.04
C PRO A 69 11.22 -12.98 -4.28
N GLY A 70 12.49 -12.55 -4.15
CA GLY A 70 13.56 -12.91 -5.04
C GLY A 70 14.13 -14.29 -4.70
N PRO A 71 15.21 -14.74 -5.36
CA PRO A 71 15.86 -15.99 -5.02
C PRO A 71 16.27 -16.04 -3.53
N GLY A 72 15.69 -16.99 -2.77
CA GLY A 72 15.96 -17.15 -1.34
C GLY A 72 15.32 -16.10 -0.43
N GLY A 73 14.38 -15.29 -0.95
CA GLY A 73 13.67 -14.30 -0.15
C GLY A 73 12.74 -14.91 0.88
N ASP A 74 12.70 -14.29 2.08
CA ASP A 74 11.85 -14.66 3.20
C ASP A 74 10.70 -13.67 3.35
N VAL A 75 9.52 -14.04 2.87
CA VAL A 75 8.32 -13.21 2.91
C VAL A 75 7.86 -12.92 4.34
N GLU A 76 8.00 -13.87 5.27
CA GLU A 76 7.59 -13.66 6.66
C GLU A 76 8.51 -12.66 7.38
N ALA A 77 9.82 -12.75 7.16
CA ALA A 77 10.77 -11.74 7.65
C ALA A 77 10.51 -10.37 7.02
N ALA A 78 10.25 -10.31 5.72
CA ALA A 78 9.93 -9.06 5.01
C ALA A 78 8.63 -8.42 5.55
N LEU A 79 7.59 -9.20 5.82
CA LEU A 79 6.36 -8.71 6.44
C LEU A 79 6.61 -8.17 7.85
N ALA A 80 7.45 -8.84 8.66
CA ALA A 80 7.85 -8.35 9.97
C ALA A 80 8.60 -7.00 9.88
N THR A 81 9.50 -6.89 8.91
CA THR A 81 10.24 -5.63 8.66
C THR A 81 9.30 -4.51 8.21
N VAL A 82 8.28 -4.78 7.38
CA VAL A 82 7.24 -3.79 7.00
C VAL A 82 6.41 -3.37 8.22
N GLU A 83 6.03 -4.31 9.09
CA GLU A 83 5.31 -3.98 10.33
C GLU A 83 6.14 -3.07 11.25
N ASP A 84 7.42 -3.36 11.41
CA ASP A 84 8.32 -2.55 12.21
C ASP A 84 8.51 -1.15 11.61
N ASP A 85 8.62 -1.03 10.28
CA ASP A 85 8.66 0.26 9.58
C ASP A 85 7.35 1.05 9.79
N CYS A 86 6.20 0.39 9.68
CA CYS A 86 4.89 0.99 9.95
C CYS A 86 4.81 1.53 11.40
N ARG A 87 5.26 0.73 12.37
CA ARG A 87 5.27 1.13 13.79
C ARG A 87 6.15 2.34 14.04
N GLN A 88 7.36 2.34 13.48
CA GLN A 88 8.31 3.45 13.63
C GLN A 88 7.83 4.74 12.94
N ARG A 89 7.03 4.64 11.89
CA ARG A 89 6.44 5.79 11.18
C ARG A 89 5.09 6.22 11.74
N GLY A 90 4.55 5.50 12.71
CA GLY A 90 3.21 5.76 13.22
C GLY A 90 2.13 5.60 12.15
N VAL A 91 2.24 4.60 11.28
CA VAL A 91 1.23 4.29 10.25
C VAL A 91 0.76 2.85 10.39
N ARG A 92 -0.50 2.58 10.00
CA ARG A 92 -1.04 1.22 10.01
C ARG A 92 -0.52 0.40 8.84
N PRO A 93 -0.29 -0.91 9.02
CA PRO A 93 -0.06 -1.80 7.91
C PRO A 93 -1.35 -1.93 7.07
N ILE A 94 -1.28 -1.48 5.82
CA ILE A 94 -2.33 -1.66 4.82
C ILE A 94 -1.68 -2.32 3.61
N PHE A 95 -2.16 -3.51 3.25
CA PHE A 95 -1.73 -4.19 2.03
C PHE A 95 -2.85 -4.05 0.99
N SER A 96 -2.61 -3.24 -0.04
CA SER A 96 -3.64 -2.90 -1.04
C SER A 96 -3.81 -3.95 -2.12
N VAL A 97 -2.75 -4.72 -2.39
CA VAL A 97 -2.76 -5.80 -3.36
C VAL A 97 -2.16 -7.04 -2.73
N VAL A 98 -3.01 -7.97 -2.32
CA VAL A 98 -2.64 -9.29 -1.81
C VAL A 98 -3.22 -10.33 -2.75
N PRO A 99 -2.37 -11.22 -3.30
CA PRO A 99 -2.87 -12.33 -4.12
C PRO A 99 -3.80 -13.23 -3.32
N GLU A 100 -4.88 -13.71 -3.93
CA GLU A 100 -5.86 -14.58 -3.27
C GLU A 100 -5.21 -15.86 -2.70
N SER A 101 -4.16 -16.36 -3.34
CA SER A 101 -3.36 -17.49 -2.85
C SER A 101 -2.67 -17.25 -1.50
N GLU A 102 -2.32 -16.00 -1.20
CA GLU A 102 -1.59 -15.61 0.01
C GLU A 102 -2.52 -15.07 1.12
N ALA A 103 -3.77 -14.74 0.75
CA ALA A 103 -4.73 -14.10 1.65
C ALA A 103 -4.99 -14.89 2.93
N GLY A 104 -5.09 -16.22 2.83
CA GLY A 104 -5.35 -17.09 4.00
C GLY A 104 -4.22 -17.06 5.03
N LYS A 105 -2.96 -17.05 4.58
CA LYS A 105 -1.79 -16.94 5.46
C LYS A 105 -1.73 -15.56 6.11
N LEU A 106 -1.90 -14.52 5.31
CA LEU A 106 -1.83 -13.14 5.80
C LEU A 106 -2.95 -12.82 6.80
N ALA A 107 -4.15 -13.38 6.63
CA ALA A 107 -5.28 -13.19 7.53
C ALA A 107 -5.04 -13.74 8.95
N LEU A 108 -4.16 -14.72 9.10
CA LEU A 108 -3.81 -15.30 10.39
C LEU A 108 -2.77 -14.48 11.17
N ARG A 109 -2.15 -13.52 10.52
CA ARG A 109 -1.04 -12.73 11.10
C ARG A 109 -1.51 -11.76 12.19
N TRP A 110 -2.73 -11.24 12.06
CA TRP A 110 -3.29 -10.27 13.00
C TRP A 110 -4.68 -10.71 13.49
N PRO A 111 -5.00 -10.48 14.77
CA PRO A 111 -6.32 -10.84 15.32
C PRO A 111 -7.45 -9.96 14.78
N ARG A 112 -7.12 -8.77 14.28
CA ARG A 112 -8.07 -7.79 13.73
C ARG A 112 -7.61 -7.34 12.37
N VAL A 113 -8.33 -7.74 11.34
CA VAL A 113 -8.07 -7.32 9.97
C VAL A 113 -9.37 -7.19 9.18
N THR A 114 -9.52 -6.11 8.46
CA THR A 114 -10.60 -5.94 7.48
C THR A 114 -10.09 -6.36 6.12
N ILE A 115 -10.78 -7.31 5.49
CA ILE A 115 -10.41 -7.84 4.18
C ILE A 115 -11.50 -7.45 3.19
N THR A 116 -11.11 -6.81 2.09
CA THR A 116 -12.02 -6.47 1.00
C THR A 116 -11.54 -7.08 -0.32
N ASN A 117 -12.49 -7.45 -1.18
CA ASN A 117 -12.23 -8.06 -2.49
C ASN A 117 -13.25 -7.53 -3.49
N GLU A 118 -12.96 -6.39 -4.09
CA GLU A 118 -13.88 -5.76 -5.02
C GLU A 118 -13.78 -6.37 -6.42
N ARG A 119 -14.94 -6.77 -6.97
CA ARG A 119 -15.04 -7.33 -8.32
C ARG A 119 -14.42 -6.45 -9.40
N VAL A 120 -14.46 -5.15 -9.23
CA VAL A 120 -14.01 -4.17 -10.24
C VAL A 120 -12.50 -4.10 -10.39
N TRP A 121 -11.76 -4.58 -9.40
CA TRP A 121 -10.30 -4.65 -9.42
C TRP A 121 -9.75 -6.02 -9.80
N LYS A 122 -10.62 -7.03 -10.09
CA LYS A 122 -10.17 -8.35 -10.49
C LYS A 122 -9.67 -8.36 -11.93
N ASP A 123 -8.49 -8.93 -12.13
CA ASP A 123 -7.89 -9.09 -13.45
C ASP A 123 -8.59 -10.15 -14.28
N TYR A 124 -8.64 -9.93 -15.57
CA TYR A 124 -9.17 -10.89 -16.52
C TYR A 124 -8.03 -11.76 -17.05
N LEU A 125 -8.03 -13.04 -16.63
CA LEU A 125 -7.03 -14.03 -17.01
C LEU A 125 -7.58 -14.97 -18.08
N TYR A 126 -6.81 -15.16 -19.12
CA TYR A 126 -7.14 -16.02 -20.27
C TYR A 126 -6.03 -17.04 -20.47
N HIS A 127 -6.37 -18.23 -20.95
CA HIS A 127 -5.34 -19.12 -21.48
C HIS A 127 -4.74 -18.53 -22.75
N ALA A 128 -3.42 -18.47 -22.84
CA ALA A 128 -2.73 -17.88 -24.00
C ALA A 128 -3.12 -18.58 -25.32
N GLU A 129 -3.27 -19.91 -25.29
CA GLU A 129 -3.70 -20.70 -26.45
C GLU A 129 -5.12 -20.35 -26.93
N ASP A 130 -6.04 -20.06 -25.99
CA ASP A 130 -7.41 -19.69 -26.34
C ASP A 130 -7.47 -18.38 -27.12
N LEU A 131 -6.72 -17.36 -26.67
CA LEU A 131 -6.65 -16.07 -27.38
C LEU A 131 -5.87 -16.17 -28.69
N ALA A 132 -4.81 -16.96 -28.75
CA ALA A 132 -4.00 -17.13 -29.96
C ALA A 132 -4.78 -17.82 -31.09
N ARG A 133 -5.73 -18.72 -30.77
CA ARG A 133 -6.40 -19.55 -31.75
C ARG A 133 -7.88 -19.22 -31.93
N PHE A 134 -8.55 -18.70 -30.90
CA PHE A 134 -10.02 -18.60 -30.84
C PHE A 134 -10.74 -19.86 -31.33
N ALA A 135 -10.27 -21.03 -30.88
CA ALA A 135 -10.76 -22.32 -31.33
C ALA A 135 -12.16 -22.63 -30.77
N GLY A 136 -12.91 -23.43 -31.52
CA GLY A 136 -14.23 -23.94 -31.11
C GLY A 136 -15.39 -22.97 -31.32
N ARG A 137 -16.60 -23.46 -31.08
CA ARG A 137 -17.88 -22.75 -31.36
C ARG A 137 -18.02 -21.48 -30.48
N ARG A 138 -17.52 -21.51 -29.27
CA ARG A 138 -17.62 -20.39 -28.30
C ARG A 138 -16.97 -19.08 -28.79
N TYR A 139 -15.96 -19.18 -29.66
CA TYR A 139 -15.26 -18.03 -30.26
C TYR A 139 -15.70 -17.72 -31.71
N SER A 140 -16.81 -18.25 -32.19
CA SER A 140 -17.28 -18.01 -33.58
C SER A 140 -17.48 -16.51 -33.85
N GLY A 141 -17.96 -15.73 -32.86
CA GLY A 141 -18.12 -14.29 -32.98
C GLY A 141 -16.79 -13.57 -33.25
N GLN A 142 -15.74 -13.89 -32.48
CA GLN A 142 -14.42 -13.30 -32.68
C GLN A 142 -13.84 -13.63 -34.05
N ARG A 143 -13.92 -14.90 -34.47
CA ARG A 143 -13.48 -15.31 -35.81
C ARG A 143 -14.25 -14.59 -36.91
N ASN A 144 -15.55 -14.39 -36.77
CA ASN A 144 -16.34 -13.66 -37.77
C ASN A 144 -15.88 -12.20 -37.91
N HIS A 145 -15.58 -11.53 -36.79
CA HIS A 145 -15.03 -10.18 -36.81
C HIS A 145 -13.65 -10.14 -37.50
N ILE A 146 -12.78 -11.11 -37.19
CA ILE A 146 -11.43 -11.21 -37.78
C ILE A 146 -11.54 -11.51 -39.29
N ASN A 147 -12.41 -12.43 -39.69
CA ASN A 147 -12.63 -12.76 -41.11
C ASN A 147 -13.13 -11.54 -41.91
N LYS A 148 -14.03 -10.73 -41.30
CA LYS A 148 -14.46 -9.46 -41.89
C LYS A 148 -13.29 -8.49 -42.01
N PHE A 149 -12.51 -8.30 -40.96
CA PHE A 149 -11.32 -7.43 -40.96
C PHE A 149 -10.36 -7.85 -42.09
N ASN A 150 -9.98 -9.12 -42.17
CA ASN A 150 -9.03 -9.61 -43.16
C ASN A 150 -9.54 -9.42 -44.61
N LYS A 151 -10.85 -9.50 -44.81
CA LYS A 151 -11.48 -9.27 -46.13
C LYS A 151 -11.45 -7.79 -46.53
N GLU A 152 -11.63 -6.88 -45.55
CA GLU A 152 -11.64 -5.43 -45.78
C GLU A 152 -10.21 -4.83 -45.80
N HIS A 153 -9.26 -5.53 -45.23
CA HIS A 153 -7.83 -5.06 -45.10
C HIS A 153 -6.87 -6.12 -45.67
N PRO A 154 -6.94 -6.42 -47.00
CA PRO A 154 -6.03 -7.38 -47.59
C PRO A 154 -4.57 -6.88 -47.45
N GLY A 155 -3.69 -7.79 -47.05
CA GLY A 155 -2.26 -7.47 -46.81
C GLY A 155 -1.98 -6.78 -45.46
N ALA A 156 -2.95 -6.67 -44.54
CA ALA A 156 -2.67 -6.29 -43.19
C ALA A 156 -1.83 -7.37 -42.50
N GLU A 157 -0.75 -6.98 -41.84
CA GLU A 157 0.17 -7.91 -41.18
C GLU A 157 0.50 -7.47 -39.75
N PHE A 158 0.81 -8.43 -38.90
CA PHE A 158 1.32 -8.16 -37.56
C PHE A 158 2.84 -7.96 -37.64
N ILE A 159 3.31 -6.86 -37.05
CA ILE A 159 4.73 -6.58 -36.90
C ILE A 159 5.09 -6.43 -35.42
N PRO A 160 6.21 -6.99 -34.95
CA PRO A 160 6.80 -6.58 -33.69
C PRO A 160 7.22 -5.13 -33.79
N LEU A 161 7.04 -4.35 -32.71
CA LEU A 161 7.43 -2.94 -32.66
C LEU A 161 8.67 -2.75 -31.78
N THR A 162 9.55 -1.87 -32.23
CA THR A 162 10.79 -1.49 -31.57
C THR A 162 10.91 0.03 -31.48
N VAL A 163 11.98 0.54 -30.90
CA VAL A 163 12.27 1.99 -30.87
C VAL A 163 12.46 2.59 -32.29
N GLU A 164 12.81 1.77 -33.27
CA GLU A 164 12.97 2.21 -34.67
C GLU A 164 11.63 2.56 -35.33
N ASP A 165 10.53 2.07 -34.78
CA ASP A 165 9.17 2.29 -35.29
C ASP A 165 8.50 3.55 -34.75
N SER A 166 9.27 4.45 -34.13
CA SER A 166 8.77 5.66 -33.48
C SER A 166 7.89 6.52 -34.39
N ALA A 167 8.27 6.69 -35.67
CA ALA A 167 7.49 7.47 -36.65
C ALA A 167 6.13 6.83 -36.97
N LEU A 168 6.06 5.49 -37.01
CA LEU A 168 4.80 4.76 -37.18
C LEU A 168 3.90 4.94 -35.94
N LEU A 169 4.49 4.87 -34.75
CA LEU A 169 3.80 5.08 -33.48
C LEU A 169 3.28 6.51 -33.37
N GLU A 170 4.06 7.53 -33.69
CA GLU A 170 3.63 8.93 -33.69
C GLU A 170 2.40 9.13 -34.61
N THR A 171 2.45 8.57 -35.82
CA THR A 171 1.32 8.61 -36.74
C THR A 171 0.08 7.91 -36.17
N PHE A 172 0.26 6.71 -35.60
CA PHE A 172 -0.83 5.98 -34.96
C PHE A 172 -1.48 6.77 -33.81
N TRP A 173 -0.67 7.35 -32.94
CA TRP A 173 -1.20 8.13 -31.81
C TRP A 173 -1.94 9.38 -32.26
N ALA A 174 -1.51 10.03 -33.35
CA ALA A 174 -2.23 11.17 -33.94
C ALA A 174 -3.61 10.73 -34.48
N ASP A 175 -3.65 9.61 -35.23
CA ASP A 175 -4.89 9.04 -35.76
C ASP A 175 -5.82 8.59 -34.64
N TYR A 176 -5.29 7.87 -33.64
CA TYR A 176 -6.05 7.40 -32.49
C TYR A 176 -6.62 8.58 -31.68
N GLY A 177 -5.82 9.64 -31.49
CA GLY A 177 -6.24 10.84 -30.79
C GLY A 177 -7.39 11.58 -31.50
N ALA A 178 -7.40 11.56 -32.85
CA ALA A 178 -8.49 12.14 -33.65
C ALA A 178 -9.81 11.35 -33.50
N GLU A 179 -9.75 10.04 -33.32
CA GLU A 179 -10.91 9.16 -33.10
C GLU A 179 -11.32 9.06 -31.61
N PHE A 180 -10.46 9.50 -30.68
CA PHE A 180 -10.65 9.31 -29.24
C PHE A 180 -11.75 10.21 -28.67
N GLN A 181 -12.87 9.59 -28.29
CA GLN A 181 -14.08 10.30 -27.86
C GLN A 181 -14.16 10.55 -26.35
N LYS A 182 -13.38 9.83 -25.53
CA LYS A 182 -13.41 9.97 -24.07
C LYS A 182 -12.73 11.26 -23.64
N GLN A 183 -13.49 12.18 -23.03
CA GLN A 183 -12.99 13.49 -22.63
C GLN A 183 -12.68 13.63 -21.13
N SER A 184 -12.90 12.58 -20.32
CA SER A 184 -12.62 12.61 -18.89
C SER A 184 -11.11 12.81 -18.63
N PRO A 185 -10.72 13.56 -17.57
CA PRO A 185 -9.30 13.74 -17.22
C PRO A 185 -8.55 12.40 -17.04
N GLY A 186 -9.22 11.40 -16.44
CA GLY A 186 -8.63 10.06 -16.25
C GLY A 186 -8.33 9.35 -17.56
N ALA A 187 -9.27 9.40 -18.55
CA ALA A 187 -9.05 8.77 -19.84
C ALA A 187 -7.94 9.45 -20.66
N LYS A 188 -7.84 10.79 -20.58
CA LYS A 188 -6.73 11.52 -21.22
C LYS A 188 -5.39 11.20 -20.58
N ARG A 189 -5.36 11.08 -19.24
CA ARG A 189 -4.16 10.69 -18.51
C ARG A 189 -3.72 9.27 -18.88
N GLU A 190 -4.64 8.30 -18.88
CA GLU A 190 -4.37 6.92 -19.30
C GLU A 190 -3.79 6.88 -20.72
N LEU A 191 -4.33 7.66 -21.65
CA LEU A 191 -3.81 7.74 -23.02
C LEU A 191 -2.38 8.25 -23.06
N ALA A 192 -2.08 9.32 -22.31
CA ALA A 192 -0.72 9.86 -22.23
C ALA A 192 0.26 8.85 -21.65
N LEU A 193 -0.13 8.15 -20.57
CA LEU A 193 0.68 7.09 -19.97
C LEU A 193 0.88 5.91 -20.93
N ALA A 194 -0.16 5.51 -21.68
CA ALA A 194 -0.04 4.48 -22.70
C ALA A 194 0.96 4.88 -23.80
N GLN A 195 0.97 6.13 -24.23
CA GLN A 195 1.97 6.65 -25.20
C GLN A 195 3.40 6.62 -24.61
N GLU A 196 3.55 7.06 -23.36
CA GLU A 196 4.83 7.06 -22.65
C GLU A 196 5.42 5.64 -22.58
N MET A 197 4.62 4.61 -22.32
CA MET A 197 5.11 3.23 -22.23
C MET A 197 5.84 2.77 -23.50
N PHE A 198 5.40 3.20 -24.67
CA PHE A 198 6.07 2.86 -25.93
C PHE A 198 7.41 3.57 -26.14
N THR A 199 7.76 4.56 -25.34
CA THR A 199 9.09 5.19 -25.40
C THR A 199 10.17 4.35 -24.70
N HIS A 200 9.79 3.28 -23.99
CA HIS A 200 10.68 2.40 -23.22
C HIS A 200 10.91 1.02 -23.83
N LEU A 201 10.70 0.87 -25.14
CA LEU A 201 10.87 -0.41 -25.83
C LEU A 201 12.34 -0.88 -25.85
N ASP A 202 13.31 0.03 -25.68
CA ASP A 202 14.74 -0.25 -25.59
C ASP A 202 15.15 -0.98 -24.30
N THR A 203 14.30 -0.96 -23.27
CA THR A 203 14.58 -1.61 -21.98
C THR A 203 14.62 -3.14 -22.07
N GLY A 204 14.07 -3.71 -23.14
CA GLY A 204 13.90 -5.16 -23.32
C GLY A 204 12.93 -5.82 -22.33
N ILE A 205 12.18 -5.01 -21.56
CA ILE A 205 11.13 -5.48 -20.64
C ILE A 205 9.85 -5.77 -21.41
N PHE A 206 9.51 -4.89 -22.35
CA PHE A 206 8.25 -4.93 -23.05
C PHE A 206 8.29 -5.71 -24.35
N ARG A 207 7.18 -6.39 -24.61
CA ARG A 207 6.82 -7.00 -25.90
C ARG A 207 5.80 -6.10 -26.53
N ALA A 208 6.13 -5.49 -27.65
CA ALA A 208 5.24 -4.58 -28.37
C ALA A 208 4.99 -5.07 -29.78
N GLY A 209 3.79 -4.82 -30.29
CA GLY A 209 3.44 -5.17 -31.66
C GLY A 209 2.29 -4.31 -32.18
N GLY A 210 2.14 -4.30 -33.49
CA GLY A 210 1.08 -3.57 -34.17
C GLY A 210 0.55 -4.30 -35.38
N ILE A 211 -0.63 -3.90 -35.86
CA ILE A 211 -1.16 -4.32 -37.17
C ILE A 211 -0.85 -3.22 -38.16
N LEU A 212 0.02 -3.52 -39.12
CA LEU A 212 0.41 -2.62 -40.21
C LEU A 212 -0.45 -2.88 -41.44
N TRP A 213 -0.99 -1.83 -42.03
CA TRP A 213 -1.71 -1.87 -43.28
C TRP A 213 -1.49 -0.61 -44.11
N GLN A 214 -1.07 -0.77 -45.36
CA GLN A 214 -0.75 0.35 -46.26
C GLN A 214 0.20 1.38 -45.66
N GLY A 215 1.19 0.93 -44.92
CA GLY A 215 2.19 1.78 -44.28
C GLY A 215 1.73 2.50 -43.03
N ARG A 216 0.56 2.18 -42.46
CA ARG A 216 0.02 2.78 -41.23
C ARG A 216 -0.35 1.70 -40.21
N LEU A 217 -0.15 1.99 -38.93
CA LEU A 217 -0.60 1.12 -37.84
C LEU A 217 -2.09 1.32 -37.61
N LEU A 218 -2.85 0.22 -37.60
CA LEU A 218 -4.27 0.20 -37.27
C LEU A 218 -4.54 -0.16 -35.80
N ALA A 219 -3.60 -0.85 -35.17
CA ALA A 219 -3.67 -1.22 -33.77
C ALA A 219 -2.26 -1.40 -33.21
N VAL A 220 -2.12 -1.17 -31.90
CA VAL A 220 -0.90 -1.42 -31.15
C VAL A 220 -1.23 -2.13 -29.83
N ALA A 221 -0.32 -2.99 -29.37
CA ALA A 221 -0.37 -3.56 -28.03
C ALA A 221 1.04 -3.61 -27.42
N LEU A 222 1.09 -3.52 -26.09
CA LEU A 222 2.30 -3.60 -25.31
C LEU A 222 2.05 -4.45 -24.07
N ALA A 223 2.93 -5.40 -23.81
CA ALA A 223 2.84 -6.32 -22.69
C ALA A 223 4.21 -6.56 -22.06
N GLU A 224 4.19 -7.15 -20.87
CA GLU A 224 5.35 -7.60 -20.12
C GLU A 224 5.17 -9.07 -19.74
N LYS A 225 6.24 -9.86 -19.75
CA LYS A 225 6.21 -11.24 -19.26
C LYS A 225 6.59 -11.28 -17.78
N CYS A 226 5.66 -11.76 -16.95
CA CYS A 226 5.83 -11.97 -15.53
C CYS A 226 5.57 -13.45 -15.21
N GLY A 227 6.61 -14.20 -14.83
CA GLY A 227 6.50 -15.63 -14.65
C GLY A 227 5.96 -16.36 -15.88
N ASP A 228 4.84 -17.06 -15.72
CA ASP A 228 4.13 -17.77 -16.80
C ASP A 228 3.01 -16.94 -17.47
N THR A 229 2.96 -15.63 -17.17
CA THR A 229 1.88 -14.73 -17.56
C THR A 229 2.38 -13.60 -18.44
N LEU A 230 1.71 -13.35 -19.55
CA LEU A 230 1.87 -12.14 -20.37
C LEU A 230 0.86 -11.10 -19.89
N VAL A 231 1.35 -10.02 -19.26
CA VAL A 231 0.51 -8.93 -18.74
C VAL A 231 0.40 -7.84 -19.80
N CYS A 232 -0.81 -7.62 -20.33
CA CYS A 232 -1.08 -6.65 -21.39
C CYS A 232 -1.46 -5.30 -20.82
N HIS A 233 -0.52 -4.34 -20.85
CA HIS A 233 -0.68 -2.99 -20.31
C HIS A 233 -1.43 -2.06 -21.26
N VAL A 234 -1.18 -2.19 -22.54
CA VAL A 234 -1.78 -1.33 -23.57
C VAL A 234 -2.32 -2.17 -24.72
N GLU A 235 -3.58 -1.94 -25.07
CA GLU A 235 -4.21 -2.43 -26.29
C GLU A 235 -5.06 -1.29 -26.85
N LYS A 236 -4.65 -0.71 -27.97
CA LYS A 236 -5.36 0.39 -28.65
C LYS A 236 -5.51 0.08 -30.13
N ALA A 237 -6.67 0.41 -30.69
CA ALA A 237 -6.95 0.20 -32.10
C ALA A 237 -7.88 1.28 -32.63
N LEU A 238 -7.73 1.64 -33.90
CA LEU A 238 -8.57 2.62 -34.58
C LEU A 238 -10.00 2.10 -34.70
N TYR A 239 -10.98 2.87 -34.23
CA TYR A 239 -12.38 2.47 -34.18
C TYR A 239 -13.01 2.40 -35.57
N SER A 240 -12.47 3.14 -36.53
CA SER A 240 -12.88 3.15 -37.92
C SER A 240 -12.67 1.82 -38.65
N HIS A 241 -11.86 0.89 -38.09
CA HIS A 241 -11.54 -0.40 -38.70
C HIS A 241 -12.24 -1.56 -37.97
N ALA A 242 -13.41 -1.97 -38.43
CA ALA A 242 -14.20 -3.01 -37.79
C ALA A 242 -13.46 -4.35 -37.70
N GLY A 243 -13.39 -4.95 -36.51
CA GLY A 243 -12.72 -6.23 -36.25
C GLY A 243 -11.23 -6.17 -35.99
N VAL A 244 -10.62 -4.99 -36.01
CA VAL A 244 -9.19 -4.80 -35.72
C VAL A 244 -8.80 -5.22 -34.29
N TYR A 245 -9.65 -4.94 -33.29
CA TYR A 245 -9.39 -5.34 -31.90
C TYR A 245 -9.26 -6.87 -31.73
N PRO A 246 -10.24 -7.71 -32.11
CA PRO A 246 -10.07 -9.15 -32.02
C PRO A 246 -8.94 -9.69 -32.90
N ALA A 247 -8.62 -9.05 -34.03
CA ALA A 247 -7.47 -9.41 -34.85
C ALA A 247 -6.17 -9.13 -34.07
N MET A 248 -6.05 -7.95 -33.42
CA MET A 248 -4.88 -7.61 -32.61
C MET A 248 -4.70 -8.58 -31.43
N VAL A 249 -5.76 -8.88 -30.68
CA VAL A 249 -5.69 -9.83 -29.55
C VAL A 249 -5.19 -11.20 -30.02
N GLN A 250 -5.72 -11.71 -31.14
CA GLN A 250 -5.31 -13.02 -31.66
C GLN A 250 -3.85 -13.02 -32.14
N LEU A 251 -3.47 -12.04 -32.93
CA LEU A 251 -2.14 -11.96 -33.52
C LEU A 251 -1.06 -11.73 -32.45
N PHE A 252 -1.33 -10.85 -31.49
CA PHE A 252 -0.42 -10.57 -30.37
C PHE A 252 -0.24 -11.80 -29.47
N ALA A 253 -1.34 -12.47 -29.11
CA ALA A 253 -1.31 -13.71 -28.35
C ALA A 253 -0.58 -14.84 -29.12
N GLY A 254 -0.80 -14.93 -30.43
CA GLY A 254 -0.13 -15.91 -31.29
C GLY A 254 1.38 -15.69 -31.40
N TYR A 255 1.82 -14.44 -31.42
CA TYR A 255 3.23 -14.08 -31.56
C TYR A 255 3.99 -14.16 -30.23
N TYR A 256 3.41 -13.61 -29.15
CA TYR A 256 4.09 -13.46 -27.87
C TYR A 256 3.63 -14.42 -26.76
N GLY A 257 2.50 -15.10 -26.94
CA GLY A 257 1.96 -15.98 -25.91
C GLY A 257 2.51 -17.39 -25.84
N GLY A 258 3.39 -17.78 -26.81
CA GLY A 258 3.87 -19.16 -26.95
C GLY A 258 4.69 -19.69 -25.76
N ASP A 259 5.34 -18.82 -25.01
CA ASP A 259 6.11 -19.12 -23.81
C ASP A 259 5.39 -18.71 -22.52
N CYS A 260 4.09 -18.41 -22.61
CA CYS A 260 3.23 -18.05 -21.49
C CYS A 260 2.04 -19.03 -21.43
N ARG A 261 1.64 -19.36 -20.21
CA ARG A 261 0.41 -20.12 -19.97
C ARG A 261 -0.81 -19.20 -19.95
N TRP A 262 -0.65 -18.00 -19.42
CA TRP A 262 -1.69 -17.04 -19.18
C TRP A 262 -1.46 -15.73 -19.93
N ILE A 263 -2.56 -15.06 -20.26
CA ILE A 263 -2.57 -13.65 -20.65
C ILE A 263 -3.47 -12.93 -19.66
N ASN A 264 -2.90 -11.95 -18.95
CA ASN A 264 -3.62 -11.03 -18.09
C ASN A 264 -3.90 -9.75 -18.90
N ARG A 265 -5.17 -9.38 -19.03
CA ARG A 265 -5.58 -8.14 -19.70
C ARG A 265 -6.10 -7.11 -18.68
N GLU A 266 -5.56 -7.14 -17.48
CA GLU A 266 -5.85 -6.23 -16.37
C GLU A 266 -7.33 -6.20 -15.95
N ASP A 267 -7.71 -5.31 -15.05
CA ASP A 267 -9.08 -5.15 -14.56
C ASP A 267 -9.94 -4.27 -15.50
N ASP A 268 -11.19 -3.97 -15.11
CA ASP A 268 -12.10 -3.14 -15.89
C ASP A 268 -12.24 -1.70 -15.40
N GLY A 269 -11.53 -1.30 -14.35
CA GLY A 269 -11.51 0.07 -13.84
C GLY A 269 -12.91 0.67 -13.59
N ARG A 270 -13.91 -0.15 -13.29
CA ARG A 270 -15.34 0.22 -13.16
C ARG A 270 -16.01 0.66 -14.50
N ASP A 271 -15.31 0.55 -15.64
CA ASP A 271 -15.89 0.85 -16.96
C ASP A 271 -16.73 -0.34 -17.47
N ARG A 272 -18.04 -0.12 -17.61
CA ARG A 272 -18.99 -1.17 -18.06
C ARG A 272 -18.73 -1.63 -19.49
N GLY A 273 -18.29 -0.71 -20.36
CA GLY A 273 -17.96 -1.04 -21.75
C GLY A 273 -16.72 -1.93 -21.82
N LEU A 274 -15.68 -1.60 -21.06
CA LEU A 274 -14.47 -2.39 -20.95
C LEU A 274 -14.76 -3.77 -20.34
N ARG A 275 -15.59 -3.84 -19.29
CA ARG A 275 -16.07 -5.10 -18.72
C ARG A 275 -16.75 -5.99 -19.76
N THR A 276 -17.70 -5.42 -20.51
CA THR A 276 -18.41 -6.16 -21.55
C THR A 276 -17.45 -6.67 -22.62
N SER A 277 -16.53 -5.84 -23.08
CA SER A 277 -15.50 -6.21 -24.04
C SER A 277 -14.62 -7.36 -23.52
N LYS A 278 -14.08 -7.26 -22.30
CA LYS A 278 -13.22 -8.30 -21.71
C LYS A 278 -13.98 -9.64 -21.56
N LEU A 279 -15.22 -9.62 -21.11
CA LEU A 279 -16.05 -10.83 -20.96
C LEU A 279 -16.35 -11.55 -22.29
N GLN A 280 -16.41 -10.83 -23.42
CA GLN A 280 -16.61 -11.43 -24.75
C GLN A 280 -15.46 -12.35 -25.18
N TYR A 281 -14.28 -12.20 -24.58
CA TYR A 281 -13.14 -13.10 -24.82
C TYR A 281 -13.10 -14.30 -23.87
N LEU A 282 -14.13 -14.49 -23.04
CA LEU A 282 -14.35 -15.65 -22.17
C LEU A 282 -13.16 -15.92 -21.24
N PRO A 283 -12.89 -15.04 -20.28
CA PRO A 283 -11.79 -15.24 -19.33
C PRO A 283 -11.95 -16.58 -18.60
N ALA A 284 -10.86 -17.30 -18.49
CA ALA A 284 -10.83 -18.57 -17.76
C ALA A 284 -10.91 -18.37 -16.26
N GLU A 285 -10.36 -17.24 -15.77
CA GLU A 285 -10.28 -16.90 -14.35
C GLU A 285 -10.38 -15.39 -14.16
N LEU A 286 -10.80 -14.97 -12.98
CA LEU A 286 -10.71 -13.59 -12.52
C LEU A 286 -9.70 -13.54 -11.36
N GLY A 287 -8.54 -12.96 -11.60
CA GLY A 287 -7.47 -12.80 -10.61
C GLY A 287 -7.93 -11.95 -9.43
N GLY A 288 -8.07 -12.57 -8.27
CA GLY A 288 -8.52 -11.91 -7.05
C GLY A 288 -7.41 -11.07 -6.43
N LYS A 289 -7.73 -9.79 -6.17
CA LYS A 289 -6.89 -8.82 -5.45
C LYS A 289 -7.55 -8.51 -4.12
N MET A 290 -6.89 -8.87 -3.03
CA MET A 290 -7.41 -8.63 -1.70
C MET A 290 -6.76 -7.37 -1.13
N ARG A 291 -7.54 -6.55 -0.43
CA ARG A 291 -7.04 -5.45 0.38
C ARG A 291 -7.16 -5.83 1.85
N PHE A 292 -6.08 -5.69 2.58
CA PHE A 292 -5.98 -5.94 4.01
C PHE A 292 -5.72 -4.64 4.75
N GLU A 293 -6.59 -4.30 5.69
CA GLU A 293 -6.40 -3.18 6.62
C GLU A 293 -6.29 -3.73 8.02
N VAL A 294 -5.12 -3.60 8.62
CA VAL A 294 -4.86 -4.11 9.96
C VAL A 294 -5.52 -3.18 10.98
N GLY A 295 -6.38 -3.73 11.81
CA GLY A 295 -7.07 -3.01 12.88
C GLY A 295 -6.33 -3.08 14.21
N CYS A 296 -6.77 -2.24 15.16
CA CYS A 296 -6.30 -2.28 16.55
C CYS A 296 -7.47 -2.02 17.51
N GLU A 297 -7.21 -2.16 18.80
CA GLU A 297 -8.20 -1.97 19.85
C GLU A 297 -8.76 -0.53 19.87
N LEU A 298 -7.95 0.46 19.49
CA LEU A 298 -8.38 1.86 19.41
C LEU A 298 -9.51 2.10 18.39
N ASP A 299 -9.74 1.19 17.45
CA ASP A 299 -10.83 1.30 16.46
C ASP A 299 -12.22 1.25 17.09
N ALA A 300 -12.34 0.64 18.26
CA ALA A 300 -13.59 0.59 19.01
C ALA A 300 -13.97 1.93 19.65
N LEU A 301 -13.02 2.86 19.76
CA LEU A 301 -13.22 4.12 20.46
C LEU A 301 -13.76 5.20 19.51
N ARG A 302 -14.87 5.81 19.84
CA ARG A 302 -15.37 7.01 19.15
C ARG A 302 -14.72 8.30 19.67
N HIS A 303 -14.38 8.31 20.95
CA HIS A 303 -13.73 9.41 21.66
C HIS A 303 -12.84 8.84 22.76
N ILE A 304 -11.89 9.63 23.22
CA ILE A 304 -11.06 9.30 24.38
C ILE A 304 -11.94 9.35 25.63
N PRO A 305 -12.02 8.28 26.44
CA PRO A 305 -12.85 8.29 27.65
C PRO A 305 -12.26 9.16 28.74
N GLU A 306 -13.11 9.49 29.72
CA GLU A 306 -12.65 10.06 30.98
C GLU A 306 -12.51 8.94 32.03
N LEU A 307 -11.37 8.91 32.73
CA LEU A 307 -11.09 7.97 33.81
C LEU A 307 -10.90 8.77 35.11
N THR A 308 -11.54 8.30 36.18
CA THR A 308 -11.44 8.93 37.51
C THR A 308 -10.71 7.99 38.47
N THR A 309 -9.78 8.53 39.23
CA THR A 309 -9.08 7.85 40.30
C THR A 309 -9.39 8.50 41.65
N GLU A 310 -8.67 8.16 42.70
CA GLU A 310 -8.87 8.77 44.02
C GLU A 310 -8.59 10.29 44.01
N ARG A 311 -7.56 10.75 43.29
CA ARG A 311 -7.14 12.14 43.29
C ARG A 311 -7.15 12.81 41.94
N LEU A 312 -7.23 12.04 40.86
CA LEU A 312 -6.99 12.51 39.49
C LEU A 312 -8.20 12.25 38.57
N THR A 313 -8.29 13.10 37.55
CA THR A 313 -9.10 12.84 36.37
C THR A 313 -8.18 12.75 35.15
N LEU A 314 -8.33 11.68 34.37
CA LEU A 314 -7.61 11.52 33.11
C LEU A 314 -8.63 11.68 31.97
N SER A 315 -8.39 12.63 31.09
CA SER A 315 -9.35 12.99 30.04
C SER A 315 -8.62 13.44 28.75
N PRO A 316 -9.33 13.62 27.63
CA PRO A 316 -8.71 14.22 26.45
C PRO A 316 -8.08 15.58 26.76
N PHE A 317 -7.02 15.92 26.03
CA PHE A 317 -6.50 17.29 26.01
C PHE A 317 -7.52 18.25 25.39
N THR A 318 -7.56 19.47 25.92
CA THR A 318 -8.38 20.57 25.42
C THR A 318 -7.51 21.79 25.09
N ASP A 319 -8.08 22.79 24.42
CA ASP A 319 -7.36 24.02 24.12
C ASP A 319 -6.93 24.80 25.39
N ALA A 320 -7.63 24.59 26.51
CA ALA A 320 -7.26 25.17 27.80
C ALA A 320 -5.92 24.60 28.35
N ASP A 321 -5.51 23.43 27.91
CA ASP A 321 -4.29 22.76 28.38
C ASP A 321 -3.05 23.20 27.59
N LYS A 322 -3.20 23.97 26.53
CA LYS A 322 -2.14 24.33 25.58
C LYS A 322 -0.87 24.82 26.28
N ALA A 323 -1.00 25.79 27.18
CA ALA A 323 0.16 26.39 27.86
C ALA A 323 0.88 25.38 28.77
N SER A 324 0.14 24.61 29.57
CA SER A 324 0.71 23.61 30.50
C SER A 324 1.30 22.42 29.73
N TYR A 325 0.64 21.98 28.67
CA TYR A 325 1.12 20.87 27.86
C TYR A 325 2.36 21.25 27.04
N ASN A 326 2.39 22.46 26.44
CA ASN A 326 3.60 22.98 25.77
C ASN A 326 4.76 23.09 26.73
N ALA A 327 4.54 23.61 27.95
CA ALA A 327 5.58 23.67 28.97
C ALA A 327 6.14 22.29 29.32
N LEU A 328 5.28 21.27 29.43
CA LEU A 328 5.67 19.88 29.68
C LEU A 328 6.48 19.30 28.53
N CYS A 329 6.01 19.52 27.26
CA CYS A 329 6.67 19.02 26.07
C CYS A 329 8.00 19.69 25.74
N LEU A 330 8.20 20.92 26.19
CA LEU A 330 9.44 21.71 25.97
C LEU A 330 10.46 21.60 27.11
N ASP A 331 10.14 20.91 28.21
CA ASP A 331 11.06 20.68 29.32
C ASP A 331 12.15 19.66 28.93
N ASP A 332 13.32 20.13 28.52
CA ASP A 332 14.45 19.29 28.10
C ASP A 332 14.95 18.35 29.21
N GLN A 333 14.81 18.69 30.50
CA GLN A 333 15.21 17.80 31.58
C GLN A 333 14.27 16.59 31.71
N ARG A 334 12.98 16.75 31.45
CA ARG A 334 12.00 15.68 31.42
C ARG A 334 12.10 14.88 30.15
N ASN A 335 12.24 15.57 29.02
CA ASN A 335 12.24 14.95 27.68
C ASN A 335 13.49 14.09 27.44
N ARG A 336 14.60 14.28 28.13
CA ARG A 336 15.76 13.38 28.05
C ARG A 336 15.42 11.92 28.37
N TRP A 337 14.38 11.69 29.18
CA TRP A 337 13.88 10.35 29.54
C TRP A 337 12.67 9.91 28.75
N TRP A 338 12.14 10.79 27.86
CA TRP A 338 10.93 10.48 27.09
C TRP A 338 11.23 9.57 25.89
N GLY A 339 12.46 9.62 25.37
CA GLY A 339 12.89 8.76 24.25
C GLY A 339 12.38 9.20 22.88
N TYR A 340 11.68 10.34 22.79
CA TYR A 340 11.20 10.93 21.55
C TYR A 340 11.59 12.41 21.48
N ASP A 341 12.19 12.80 20.37
CA ASP A 341 12.51 14.20 20.08
C ASP A 341 11.59 14.74 18.98
N TYR A 342 10.62 15.55 19.37
CA TYR A 342 9.66 16.17 18.44
C TYR A 342 10.33 16.97 17.31
N ARG A 343 11.56 17.44 17.51
CA ARG A 343 12.30 18.23 16.53
C ARG A 343 12.60 17.43 15.27
N THR A 344 12.64 16.10 15.36
CA THR A 344 12.85 15.20 14.21
C THR A 344 11.68 15.18 13.23
N ASP A 345 10.48 15.49 13.70
CA ASP A 345 9.24 15.43 12.92
C ASP A 345 8.73 16.80 12.46
N LEU A 346 9.39 17.87 12.91
CA LEU A 346 9.03 19.23 12.51
C LEU A 346 9.27 19.45 11.01
N LYS A 347 8.21 19.81 10.29
CA LYS A 347 8.27 20.21 8.86
C LYS A 347 8.35 21.71 8.65
N GLY A 348 8.41 22.49 9.74
CA GLY A 348 8.40 23.95 9.72
C GLY A 348 8.60 24.53 11.11
N PRO A 349 8.36 25.83 11.33
CA PRO A 349 8.44 26.45 12.65
C PRO A 349 7.48 25.77 13.63
N LEU A 350 7.91 25.61 14.89
CA LEU A 350 7.05 25.11 15.96
C LEU A 350 5.92 26.11 16.22
N THR A 351 4.68 25.67 16.11
CA THR A 351 3.48 26.47 16.45
C THR A 351 3.01 26.17 17.87
N GLU A 352 2.19 27.07 18.41
CA GLU A 352 1.62 26.87 19.76
C GLU A 352 0.65 25.67 19.83
N ASP A 353 0.03 25.30 18.72
CA ASP A 353 -0.94 24.20 18.62
C ASP A 353 -0.28 22.85 18.33
N TYR A 354 1.00 22.82 17.96
CA TYR A 354 1.69 21.63 17.45
C TYR A 354 1.45 20.36 18.30
N PHE A 355 1.71 20.43 19.59
CA PHE A 355 1.62 19.23 20.44
C PHE A 355 0.16 18.76 20.61
N LEU A 356 -0.81 19.68 20.70
CA LEU A 356 -2.22 19.32 20.77
C LEU A 356 -2.70 18.71 19.43
N ASP A 357 -2.27 19.28 18.33
CA ASP A 357 -2.63 18.77 17.00
C ASP A 357 -2.05 17.38 16.77
N VAL A 358 -0.82 17.13 17.22
CA VAL A 358 -0.22 15.78 17.18
C VAL A 358 -1.08 14.78 17.98
N THR A 359 -1.47 15.09 19.21
CA THR A 359 -2.29 14.17 20.02
C THR A 359 -3.65 13.88 19.39
N ARG A 360 -4.27 14.88 18.76
CA ARG A 360 -5.54 14.73 18.04
C ARG A 360 -5.38 13.84 16.82
N GLN A 361 -4.34 14.13 16.02
CA GLN A 361 -4.06 13.37 14.81
C GLN A 361 -3.69 11.91 15.10
N ASP A 362 -2.91 11.67 16.15
CA ASP A 362 -2.56 10.32 16.60
C ASP A 362 -3.79 9.51 16.98
N PHE A 363 -4.75 10.12 17.66
CA PHE A 363 -6.01 9.46 17.98
C PHE A 363 -6.89 9.25 16.74
N GLU A 364 -7.01 10.23 15.86
CA GLU A 364 -7.74 10.10 14.59
C GLU A 364 -7.17 8.96 13.73
N ASN A 365 -5.84 8.86 13.65
CA ASN A 365 -5.13 7.81 12.92
C ASN A 365 -5.09 6.47 13.68
N ARG A 366 -5.59 6.41 14.93
CA ARG A 366 -5.57 5.19 15.77
C ARG A 366 -4.15 4.66 16.05
N ILE A 367 -3.19 5.56 16.18
CA ILE A 367 -1.78 5.25 16.44
C ILE A 367 -1.46 5.33 17.92
N ALA A 368 -1.99 6.37 18.59
CA ALA A 368 -1.81 6.59 20.00
C ALA A 368 -3.07 7.18 20.64
N ILE A 369 -3.11 7.14 21.96
CA ILE A 369 -4.14 7.80 22.79
C ILE A 369 -3.44 8.49 23.95
N ASN A 370 -3.65 9.81 24.05
CA ASN A 370 -3.03 10.66 25.06
C ASN A 370 -4.08 11.14 26.06
N PHE A 371 -3.84 10.91 27.34
CA PHE A 371 -4.65 11.40 28.43
C PHE A 371 -3.95 12.56 29.13
N ALA A 372 -4.62 13.70 29.24
CA ALA A 372 -4.24 14.75 30.16
C ALA A 372 -4.49 14.26 31.60
N VAL A 373 -3.48 14.28 32.44
CA VAL A 373 -3.59 14.00 33.88
C VAL A 373 -3.98 15.28 34.59
N ARG A 374 -5.13 15.29 35.28
CA ARG A 374 -5.67 16.47 35.94
C ARG A 374 -5.77 16.28 37.44
N LEU A 375 -5.27 17.29 38.18
CA LEU A 375 -5.46 17.45 39.60
C LEU A 375 -6.37 18.67 39.78
N GLU A 376 -7.53 18.51 40.44
CA GLU A 376 -8.49 19.60 40.66
C GLU A 376 -8.82 20.41 39.37
N GLY A 377 -8.88 19.73 38.23
CA GLY A 377 -9.14 20.33 36.93
C GLY A 377 -7.93 20.89 36.20
N GLN A 378 -6.80 21.06 36.85
CA GLN A 378 -5.57 21.55 36.23
C GLN A 378 -4.77 20.41 35.61
N CYS A 379 -4.35 20.57 34.34
CA CYS A 379 -3.47 19.62 33.66
C CYS A 379 -2.07 19.65 34.28
N ILE A 380 -1.64 18.53 34.87
CA ILE A 380 -0.34 18.35 35.57
C ILE A 380 0.57 17.34 34.88
N GLY A 381 0.12 16.69 33.83
CA GLY A 381 0.89 15.64 33.15
C GLY A 381 0.16 14.96 32.03
N GLU A 382 0.78 13.90 31.56
CA GLU A 382 0.32 13.07 30.45
C GLU A 382 0.53 11.59 30.73
N VAL A 383 -0.43 10.77 30.32
CA VAL A 383 -0.22 9.32 30.09
C VAL A 383 -0.58 9.02 28.65
N VAL A 384 0.28 8.31 27.96
CA VAL A 384 0.09 7.93 26.55
C VAL A 384 0.19 6.42 26.37
N LEU A 385 -0.71 5.85 25.56
CA LEU A 385 -0.59 4.52 24.97
C LEU A 385 -0.24 4.69 23.49
N TYR A 386 0.84 4.07 23.05
CA TYR A 386 1.39 4.20 21.71
C TYR A 386 2.12 2.92 21.26
N ASN A 387 2.71 2.93 20.09
CA ASN A 387 3.56 1.85 19.59
C ASN A 387 2.91 0.47 19.65
N GLY A 388 1.63 0.40 19.21
CA GLY A 388 0.88 -0.86 19.15
C GLY A 388 1.50 -1.88 18.20
N ASP A 389 1.39 -3.17 18.56
CA ASP A 389 1.86 -4.28 17.74
C ASP A 389 0.77 -4.88 16.86
N TRP A 390 -0.43 -4.30 16.88
CA TRP A 390 -1.66 -4.80 16.22
C TRP A 390 -2.04 -6.25 16.61
N ARG A 391 -1.51 -6.73 17.73
CA ARG A 391 -1.77 -8.06 18.30
C ARG A 391 -2.25 -7.99 19.74
N GLY A 392 -2.71 -6.81 20.16
CA GLY A 392 -3.23 -6.59 21.52
C GLY A 392 -2.21 -6.08 22.51
N SER A 393 -1.04 -5.59 22.07
CA SER A 393 -0.05 -4.97 22.96
C SER A 393 0.20 -3.52 22.56
N MET A 394 0.27 -2.62 23.56
CA MET A 394 0.72 -1.23 23.38
C MET A 394 1.72 -0.85 24.45
N GLU A 395 2.62 0.05 24.10
CA GLU A 395 3.58 0.67 25.03
C GLU A 395 2.91 1.85 25.75
N GLN A 396 3.18 1.99 27.05
CA GLN A 396 2.64 3.08 27.85
C GLN A 396 3.76 3.95 28.40
N GLY A 397 3.60 5.27 28.26
CA GLY A 397 4.48 6.29 28.81
C GLY A 397 3.72 7.22 29.76
N CYS A 398 4.44 7.83 30.70
CA CYS A 398 3.91 8.83 31.62
C CYS A 398 4.94 9.90 31.92
N ARG A 399 4.50 11.14 31.99
CA ARG A 399 5.28 12.27 32.50
C ARG A 399 4.41 13.23 33.31
N ILE A 400 4.96 13.72 34.41
CA ILE A 400 4.28 14.67 35.30
C ILE A 400 5.14 15.93 35.39
N ALA A 401 4.52 17.09 35.42
CA ALA A 401 5.20 18.38 35.55
C ALA A 401 6.03 18.44 36.83
N PRO A 402 7.20 19.11 36.79
CA PRO A 402 8.19 19.07 37.87
C PRO A 402 7.60 19.41 39.25
N GLU A 403 6.76 20.41 39.31
CA GLU A 403 6.14 20.92 40.57
C GLU A 403 5.18 19.92 41.23
N TYR A 404 4.68 18.91 40.45
CA TYR A 404 3.80 17.84 40.94
C TYR A 404 4.52 16.49 41.11
N ALA A 405 5.85 16.46 40.87
CA ALA A 405 6.62 15.23 40.99
C ALA A 405 6.78 14.79 42.44
N GLY A 406 6.90 13.46 42.64
CA GLY A 406 7.16 12.91 44.01
C GLY A 406 5.90 12.68 44.86
N HIS A 407 4.73 13.09 44.42
CA HIS A 407 3.44 12.94 45.15
C HIS A 407 2.69 11.66 44.82
N GLY A 408 3.23 10.78 43.95
CA GLY A 408 2.59 9.52 43.54
C GLY A 408 1.58 9.68 42.40
N TYR A 409 1.34 10.89 41.88
CA TYR A 409 0.38 11.13 40.82
C TYR A 409 0.69 10.34 39.51
N GLY A 410 1.97 10.27 39.15
CA GLY A 410 2.39 9.49 37.99
C GLY A 410 2.08 8.00 38.13
N THR A 411 2.30 7.43 39.31
CA THR A 411 1.97 6.01 39.60
C THR A 411 0.47 5.76 39.50
N GLU A 412 -0.34 6.63 40.10
CA GLU A 412 -1.79 6.54 40.12
C GLU A 412 -2.39 6.65 38.69
N ALA A 413 -1.95 7.65 37.92
CA ALA A 413 -2.40 7.87 36.56
C ALA A 413 -1.98 6.71 35.63
N PHE A 414 -0.72 6.27 35.76
CA PHE A 414 -0.17 5.17 34.96
C PHE A 414 -0.94 3.87 35.23
N ALA A 415 -1.17 3.52 36.47
CA ALA A 415 -1.92 2.31 36.84
C ALA A 415 -3.35 2.33 36.30
N ALA A 416 -4.04 3.48 36.42
CA ALA A 416 -5.42 3.63 35.98
C ALA A 416 -5.57 3.43 34.45
N VAL A 417 -4.64 4.00 33.65
CA VAL A 417 -4.66 3.82 32.19
C VAL A 417 -4.32 2.38 31.81
N ALA A 418 -3.32 1.77 32.46
CA ALA A 418 -2.97 0.37 32.20
C ALA A 418 -4.15 -0.57 32.49
N ASP A 419 -4.85 -0.38 33.62
CA ASP A 419 -6.03 -1.18 33.98
C ASP A 419 -7.18 -0.95 33.00
N TRP A 420 -7.48 0.29 32.65
CA TRP A 420 -8.46 0.58 31.61
C TRP A 420 -8.11 -0.06 30.28
N ALA A 421 -6.86 0.02 29.86
CA ALA A 421 -6.41 -0.55 28.59
C ALA A 421 -6.58 -2.08 28.53
N LEU A 422 -6.28 -2.77 29.64
CA LEU A 422 -6.44 -4.23 29.71
C LEU A 422 -7.91 -4.63 29.83
N TYR A 423 -8.68 -4.04 30.78
CA TYR A 423 -9.98 -4.55 31.16
C TYR A 423 -11.17 -3.91 30.42
N GLN A 424 -10.99 -2.75 29.79
CA GLN A 424 -12.08 -2.04 29.09
C GLN A 424 -11.77 -1.82 27.60
N LEU A 425 -10.56 -1.42 27.23
CA LEU A 425 -10.16 -1.30 25.82
C LEU A 425 -9.95 -2.67 25.17
N GLY A 426 -9.52 -3.69 25.94
CA GLY A 426 -9.34 -5.06 25.49
C GLY A 426 -7.94 -5.40 24.99
N LEU A 427 -6.92 -4.65 25.42
CA LEU A 427 -5.53 -5.08 25.25
C LEU A 427 -5.28 -6.36 26.06
N THR A 428 -4.43 -7.21 25.55
CA THR A 428 -3.94 -8.40 26.26
C THR A 428 -2.68 -8.10 27.06
N ARG A 429 -1.96 -7.04 26.67
CA ARG A 429 -0.68 -6.66 27.27
C ARG A 429 -0.42 -5.17 27.16
N VAL A 430 0.01 -4.55 28.26
CA VAL A 430 0.61 -3.22 28.27
C VAL A 430 2.09 -3.38 28.59
N VAL A 431 2.96 -2.77 27.79
CA VAL A 431 4.41 -2.78 28.00
C VAL A 431 4.91 -1.39 28.33
N ALA A 432 6.03 -1.32 29.04
CA ALA A 432 6.71 -0.07 29.31
C ALA A 432 8.23 -0.30 29.40
N LYS A 433 8.98 0.77 29.23
CA LYS A 433 10.43 0.75 29.46
C LYS A 433 10.88 2.05 30.14
N CYS A 434 11.98 1.99 30.85
CA CYS A 434 12.66 3.17 31.33
C CYS A 434 14.18 3.03 31.18
N TYR A 435 14.85 4.16 31.06
CA TYR A 435 16.32 4.19 31.09
C TYR A 435 16.83 3.67 32.43
N ARG A 436 17.95 2.96 32.44
CA ARG A 436 18.54 2.35 33.65
C ARG A 436 18.85 3.37 34.73
N GLU A 437 19.23 4.58 34.34
CA GLU A 437 19.52 5.70 35.24
C GLU A 437 18.25 6.40 35.76
N ASN A 438 17.09 6.16 35.17
CA ASN A 438 15.83 6.79 35.58
C ASN A 438 15.18 6.05 36.77
N THR A 439 15.81 6.18 37.93
CA THR A 439 15.36 5.56 39.20
C THR A 439 13.90 5.89 39.56
N PRO A 440 13.38 7.12 39.38
CA PRO A 440 11.96 7.42 39.63
C PRO A 440 11.00 6.60 38.78
N SER A 441 11.26 6.49 37.46
CA SER A 441 10.43 5.66 36.56
C SER A 441 10.53 4.18 36.92
N PHE A 442 11.72 3.69 37.26
CA PHE A 442 11.91 2.31 37.70
C PHE A 442 11.03 1.97 38.92
N LYS A 443 11.02 2.83 39.92
CA LYS A 443 10.20 2.66 41.14
C LYS A 443 8.69 2.67 40.80
N MET A 444 8.26 3.60 39.93
CA MET A 444 6.89 3.69 39.48
C MET A 444 6.49 2.41 38.74
N LEU A 445 7.24 2.00 37.72
CA LEU A 445 6.94 0.82 36.90
C LEU A 445 6.96 -0.46 37.74
N SER A 446 7.94 -0.63 38.64
CA SER A 446 8.02 -1.80 39.55
C SER A 446 6.82 -1.92 40.49
N SER A 447 6.14 -0.82 40.79
CA SER A 447 4.92 -0.86 41.63
C SER A 447 3.65 -1.20 40.88
N CYS A 448 3.62 -1.05 39.53
CA CYS A 448 2.44 -1.24 38.71
C CYS A 448 2.54 -2.44 37.76
N MET A 449 3.73 -2.86 37.42
CA MET A 449 4.01 -3.84 36.34
C MET A 449 5.06 -4.85 36.77
N ARG A 450 5.13 -5.98 36.06
CA ARG A 450 6.17 -6.99 36.22
C ARG A 450 7.41 -6.58 35.42
N HIS A 451 8.57 -6.53 36.07
CA HIS A 451 9.86 -6.42 35.37
C HIS A 451 10.17 -7.69 34.59
N THR A 452 10.62 -7.56 33.35
CA THR A 452 10.80 -8.70 32.44
C THR A 452 12.25 -8.94 32.04
N ARG A 453 12.97 -7.89 31.67
CA ARG A 453 14.36 -7.97 31.22
C ARG A 453 15.03 -6.60 31.24
N ASP A 454 16.37 -6.63 31.13
CA ASP A 454 17.20 -5.43 30.90
C ASP A 454 18.03 -5.60 29.64
N ASP A 455 18.38 -4.49 29.01
CA ASP A 455 19.47 -4.41 28.06
C ASP A 455 20.49 -3.34 28.54
N GLU A 456 21.41 -2.92 27.67
CA GLU A 456 22.42 -1.94 28.00
C GLU A 456 21.83 -0.56 28.35
N THR A 457 20.70 -0.21 27.80
CA THR A 457 20.06 1.12 27.86
C THR A 457 18.81 1.13 28.74
N PHE A 458 17.96 0.10 28.59
CA PHE A 458 16.62 0.08 29.16
C PHE A 458 16.36 -1.08 30.09
N GLN A 459 15.39 -0.85 30.99
CA GLN A 459 14.70 -1.84 31.80
C GLN A 459 13.26 -1.95 31.30
N TYR A 460 12.78 -3.21 31.10
CA TYR A 460 11.51 -3.49 30.44
C TYR A 460 10.49 -4.08 31.40
N PHE A 461 9.24 -3.66 31.24
CA PHE A 461 8.14 -4.03 32.10
C PHE A 461 6.93 -4.44 31.28
N GLU A 462 6.07 -5.26 31.84
CA GLU A 462 4.79 -5.63 31.26
C GLU A 462 3.71 -5.80 32.31
N LYS A 463 2.45 -5.57 31.91
CA LYS A 463 1.24 -5.93 32.66
C LYS A 463 0.34 -6.71 31.70
N LEU A 464 -0.17 -7.83 32.16
CA LEU A 464 -1.07 -8.74 31.45
C LEU A 464 -2.44 -8.71 32.10
N VAL A 465 -3.45 -9.19 31.36
CA VAL A 465 -4.82 -9.38 31.90
C VAL A 465 -4.78 -10.41 33.02
#